data_4c1360fb935875d0aa2425b7d5e0ebae
#
_entry.id   4c1360fb935875d0aa2425b7d5e0ebae
#
_cell.length_a   1.000
_cell.length_b   1.000
_cell.length_c   1.000
_cell.angle_alpha   90.00
_cell.angle_beta   90.00
_cell.angle_gamma   90.00
#
_symmetry.space_group_name_H-M   'P 1'
#
loop_
_entity.id
_entity.type
_entity.pdbx_description
1 polymer ?
#
loop_
_entity_poly.entity_id
_entity_poly.type
_entity_poly.pdbx_seq_one_letter_code
_entity_poly.pdbx_strand_id
1 'polypeptide(L)'
;LVAILNGTPSAFERVHVELPRRLAAAMKATGVRRLVHVSALGVGPDAPSNYLRTKTAGEQVLTEAGLDLTVLRPSVIFGSNDRFLSLFALMQSLLPVVPLAGAQARFQPVWVMDVARAIVRCLDDASTVGQTYECAGPREYTLAELVKLAGRCSGHERPVFALPDAIGRLQAAVMELAPGQPLMSRDNLESMRVPNVATGKLPGLAELGIHPAPLEAIAPTYLGPARGCGRFNVWRAHARR
;
A
#
# COMPACT_ATOMS: atom_id res chain seq x y z
N LEU A 1 1.26 4.17 -11.57
CA LEU A 1 1.19 4.07 -10.10
C LEU A 1 1.22 5.47 -9.48
N VAL A 2 0.08 6.13 -9.40
CA VAL A 2 -0.06 7.40 -8.69
C VAL A 2 -1.21 7.28 -7.71
N ALA A 3 -0.97 7.59 -6.44
CA ALA A 3 -2.00 7.66 -5.42
C ALA A 3 -1.60 8.68 -4.36
N ILE A 4 -2.59 9.33 -3.76
CA ILE A 4 -2.44 10.13 -2.55
C ILE A 4 -3.21 9.46 -1.41
N LEU A 5 -2.70 9.54 -0.20
CA LEU A 5 -3.29 8.94 1.00
C LEU A 5 -3.88 10.01 1.94
N ASN A 6 -3.69 11.26 1.61
CA ASN A 6 -4.24 12.41 2.33
C ASN A 6 -4.47 13.57 1.36
N GLY A 7 -5.37 14.46 1.72
CA GLY A 7 -5.72 15.62 0.92
C GLY A 7 -7.19 15.98 1.01
N THR A 8 -7.59 17.01 0.27
CA THR A 8 -8.99 17.38 0.13
C THR A 8 -9.74 16.38 -0.76
N PRO A 9 -11.06 16.25 -0.65
CA PRO A 9 -11.86 15.41 -1.56
C PRO A 9 -11.57 15.72 -3.04
N SER A 10 -11.40 16.98 -3.40
CA SER A 10 -11.06 17.40 -4.76
C SER A 10 -9.67 16.96 -5.21
N ALA A 11 -8.70 16.85 -4.28
CA ALA A 11 -7.37 16.34 -4.60
C ALA A 11 -7.42 14.82 -4.87
N PHE A 12 -8.19 14.06 -4.08
CA PHE A 12 -8.45 12.64 -4.33
C PHE A 12 -9.11 12.43 -5.70
N GLU A 13 -10.15 13.20 -6.02
CA GLU A 13 -10.86 13.13 -7.30
C GLU A 13 -9.92 13.39 -8.47
N ARG A 14 -9.15 14.46 -8.40
CA ARG A 14 -8.18 14.84 -9.45
C ARG A 14 -7.14 13.75 -9.73
N VAL A 15 -6.62 13.09 -8.67
CA VAL A 15 -5.57 12.10 -8.82
C VAL A 15 -6.12 10.71 -9.15
N HIS A 16 -7.23 10.32 -8.55
CA HIS A 16 -7.73 8.95 -8.66
C HIS A 16 -8.78 8.76 -9.76
N VAL A 17 -9.41 9.84 -10.24
CA VAL A 17 -10.48 9.76 -11.24
C VAL A 17 -10.13 10.54 -12.51
N GLU A 18 -9.80 11.85 -12.38
CA GLU A 18 -9.50 12.65 -13.57
C GLU A 18 -8.20 12.22 -14.27
N LEU A 19 -7.14 11.87 -13.52
CA LEU A 19 -5.90 11.40 -14.13
C LEU A 19 -6.11 10.09 -14.91
N PRO A 20 -6.77 9.05 -14.37
CA PRO A 20 -7.18 7.86 -15.14
C PRO A 20 -8.01 8.20 -16.38
N ARG A 21 -8.95 9.13 -16.28
CA ARG A 21 -9.77 9.58 -17.43
C ARG A 21 -8.91 10.19 -18.54
N ARG A 22 -7.98 11.07 -18.17
CA ARG A 22 -7.04 11.69 -19.12
C ARG A 22 -6.12 10.67 -19.75
N LEU A 23 -5.63 9.72 -18.93
CA LEU A 23 -4.80 8.61 -19.42
C LEU A 23 -5.56 7.77 -20.45
N ALA A 24 -6.78 7.37 -20.15
CA ALA A 24 -7.62 6.59 -21.07
C ALA A 24 -7.86 7.35 -22.40
N ALA A 25 -8.13 8.65 -22.33
CA ALA A 25 -8.31 9.47 -23.54
C ALA A 25 -7.02 9.55 -24.36
N ALA A 26 -5.85 9.74 -23.73
CA ALA A 26 -4.57 9.76 -24.41
C ALA A 26 -4.23 8.40 -25.04
N MET A 27 -4.49 7.29 -24.34
CA MET A 27 -4.28 5.94 -24.88
C MET A 27 -5.14 5.67 -26.11
N LYS A 28 -6.41 6.07 -26.08
CA LYS A 28 -7.31 5.97 -27.25
C LYS A 28 -6.80 6.79 -28.44
N ALA A 29 -6.35 8.01 -28.19
CA ALA A 29 -5.83 8.91 -29.24
C ALA A 29 -4.55 8.36 -29.89
N THR A 30 -3.74 7.62 -29.14
CA THR A 30 -2.45 7.05 -29.63
C THR A 30 -2.57 5.58 -30.09
N GLY A 31 -3.76 4.97 -29.99
CA GLY A 31 -3.97 3.57 -30.36
C GLY A 31 -3.41 2.55 -29.36
N VAL A 32 -2.91 2.99 -28.21
CA VAL A 32 -2.43 2.10 -27.15
C VAL A 32 -3.64 1.53 -26.39
N ARG A 33 -3.80 0.21 -26.38
CA ARG A 33 -4.96 -0.43 -25.78
C ARG A 33 -4.65 -1.12 -24.46
N ARG A 34 -3.46 -1.73 -24.30
CA ARG A 34 -3.10 -2.54 -23.14
C ARG A 34 -2.80 -1.67 -21.90
N LEU A 35 -3.52 -1.92 -20.81
CA LEU A 35 -3.35 -1.20 -19.55
C LEU A 35 -3.40 -2.16 -18.36
N VAL A 36 -2.41 -2.07 -17.48
CA VAL A 36 -2.45 -2.68 -16.15
C VAL A 36 -2.60 -1.56 -15.11
N HIS A 37 -3.76 -1.54 -14.46
CA HIS A 37 -4.08 -0.53 -13.43
C HIS A 37 -3.84 -1.09 -12.04
N VAL A 38 -3.11 -0.33 -11.21
CA VAL A 38 -2.91 -0.68 -9.80
C VAL A 38 -3.88 0.11 -8.94
N SER A 39 -4.84 -0.60 -8.36
CA SER A 39 -5.85 -0.10 -7.43
C SER A 39 -5.48 -0.42 -5.97
N ALA A 40 -6.41 -0.88 -5.16
CA ALA A 40 -6.19 -1.29 -3.78
C ALA A 40 -7.22 -2.33 -3.33
N LEU A 41 -6.90 -3.15 -2.34
CA LEU A 41 -7.90 -3.94 -1.62
C LEU A 41 -8.85 -3.06 -0.83
N GLY A 42 -10.07 -3.52 -0.65
CA GLY A 42 -11.11 -2.81 0.09
C GLY A 42 -11.82 -1.69 -0.68
N VAL A 43 -11.53 -1.51 -1.99
CA VAL A 43 -12.27 -0.58 -2.84
C VAL A 43 -13.74 -0.98 -2.96
N GLY A 44 -14.62 0.00 -3.00
CA GLY A 44 -16.06 -0.18 -3.14
C GLY A 44 -16.75 1.18 -3.20
N PRO A 45 -17.94 1.29 -3.86
CA PRO A 45 -18.67 2.56 -3.99
C PRO A 45 -19.08 3.12 -2.63
N ASP A 46 -19.41 2.25 -1.69
CA ASP A 46 -19.85 2.62 -0.33
C ASP A 46 -18.71 2.55 0.71
N ALA A 47 -17.45 2.48 0.24
CA ALA A 47 -16.30 2.43 1.14
C ALA A 47 -16.22 3.70 2.01
N PRO A 48 -15.79 3.57 3.29
CA PRO A 48 -15.90 4.67 4.26
C PRO A 48 -14.96 5.85 3.97
N SER A 49 -13.83 5.62 3.31
CA SER A 49 -12.84 6.66 3.03
C SER A 49 -12.97 7.27 1.63
N ASN A 50 -12.55 8.53 1.49
CA ASN A 50 -12.43 9.17 0.17
C ASN A 50 -11.43 8.44 -0.73
N TYR A 51 -10.32 7.96 -0.13
CA TYR A 51 -9.32 7.17 -0.84
C TYR A 51 -9.95 5.97 -1.54
N LEU A 52 -10.65 5.11 -0.81
CA LEU A 52 -11.23 3.88 -1.37
C LEU A 52 -12.34 4.17 -2.39
N ARG A 53 -13.22 5.13 -2.11
CA ARG A 53 -14.28 5.52 -3.05
C ARG A 53 -13.73 6.08 -4.35
N THR A 54 -12.75 6.98 -4.28
CA THR A 54 -12.18 7.58 -5.49
C THR A 54 -11.33 6.60 -6.28
N LYS A 55 -10.66 5.64 -5.60
CA LYS A 55 -10.00 4.52 -6.30
C LYS A 55 -11.02 3.66 -7.05
N THR A 56 -12.17 3.38 -6.46
CA THR A 56 -13.27 2.66 -7.12
C THR A 56 -13.76 3.41 -8.36
N ALA A 57 -14.01 4.71 -8.23
CA ALA A 57 -14.44 5.53 -9.36
C ALA A 57 -13.39 5.58 -10.49
N GLY A 58 -12.10 5.60 -10.14
CA GLY A 58 -11.01 5.50 -11.11
C GLY A 58 -10.96 4.16 -11.84
N GLU A 59 -11.18 3.03 -11.14
CA GLU A 59 -11.34 1.72 -11.78
C GLU A 59 -12.50 1.72 -12.76
N GLN A 60 -13.65 2.26 -12.36
CA GLN A 60 -14.84 2.32 -13.20
C GLN A 60 -14.60 3.13 -14.49
N VAL A 61 -13.98 4.31 -14.39
CA VAL A 61 -13.60 5.13 -15.55
C VAL A 61 -12.73 4.36 -16.54
N LEU A 62 -11.78 3.56 -16.05
CA LEU A 62 -10.90 2.77 -16.91
C LEU A 62 -11.62 1.57 -17.51
N THR A 63 -12.52 0.93 -16.76
CA THR A 63 -13.34 -0.19 -17.25
C THR A 63 -14.27 0.25 -18.38
N GLU A 64 -14.94 1.40 -18.22
CA GLU A 64 -15.83 2.00 -19.22
C GLU A 64 -15.07 2.53 -20.45
N ALA A 65 -13.76 2.73 -20.32
CA ALA A 65 -12.96 3.23 -21.43
C ALA A 65 -12.78 2.23 -22.59
N GLY A 66 -13.10 0.95 -22.41
CA GLY A 66 -13.00 -0.07 -23.46
C GLY A 66 -11.55 -0.38 -23.87
N LEU A 67 -10.61 -0.26 -22.92
CA LEU A 67 -9.22 -0.64 -23.06
C LEU A 67 -9.03 -2.13 -22.72
N ASP A 68 -7.92 -2.71 -23.15
CA ASP A 68 -7.50 -4.06 -22.76
C ASP A 68 -6.94 -4.01 -21.32
N LEU A 69 -7.85 -3.80 -20.36
CA LEU A 69 -7.58 -3.51 -18.98
C LEU A 69 -7.37 -4.77 -18.14
N THR A 70 -6.34 -4.77 -17.28
CA THR A 70 -6.23 -5.65 -16.10
C THR A 70 -6.12 -4.80 -14.86
N VAL A 71 -6.84 -5.14 -13.80
CA VAL A 71 -6.80 -4.43 -12.52
C VAL A 71 -6.06 -5.28 -11.48
N LEU A 72 -5.08 -4.70 -10.82
CA LEU A 72 -4.43 -5.28 -9.65
C LEU A 72 -4.88 -4.52 -8.40
N ARG A 73 -5.41 -5.23 -7.41
CA ARG A 73 -5.82 -4.69 -6.11
C ARG A 73 -4.86 -5.18 -5.02
N PRO A 74 -3.73 -4.50 -4.81
CA PRO A 74 -2.80 -4.88 -3.76
C PRO A 74 -3.33 -4.54 -2.37
N SER A 75 -2.94 -5.35 -1.39
CA SER A 75 -2.88 -4.96 0.02
C SER A 75 -1.78 -3.90 0.19
N VAL A 76 -1.53 -3.47 1.44
CA VAL A 76 -0.42 -2.57 1.71
C VAL A 76 0.89 -3.17 1.19
N ILE A 77 1.58 -2.41 0.34
CA ILE A 77 2.82 -2.84 -0.30
C ILE A 77 3.98 -2.51 0.64
N PHE A 78 4.85 -3.50 0.87
CA PHE A 78 6.05 -3.33 1.68
C PHE A 78 7.33 -3.61 0.89
N GLY A 79 8.46 -3.06 1.33
CA GLY A 79 9.78 -3.22 0.72
C GLY A 79 10.74 -2.11 1.09
N SER A 80 11.95 -2.12 0.54
CA SER A 80 12.94 -1.08 0.81
C SER A 80 12.38 0.32 0.50
N ASN A 81 12.50 1.22 1.46
CA ASN A 81 11.96 2.59 1.41
C ASN A 81 10.42 2.68 1.44
N ASP A 82 9.72 1.64 1.91
CA ASP A 82 8.29 1.77 2.14
C ASP A 82 7.99 2.86 3.18
N ARG A 83 6.78 3.42 3.11
CA ARG A 83 6.30 4.44 4.05
C ARG A 83 5.36 3.87 5.11
N PHE A 84 5.37 2.56 5.29
CA PHE A 84 4.50 1.85 6.20
C PHE A 84 5.31 1.18 7.32
N LEU A 85 6.02 0.08 7.05
CA LEU A 85 6.84 -0.58 8.06
C LEU A 85 8.06 0.23 8.47
N SER A 86 8.70 0.91 7.52
CA SER A 86 9.83 1.80 7.80
C SER A 86 9.43 2.96 8.72
N LEU A 87 8.20 3.49 8.58
CA LEU A 87 7.68 4.51 9.47
C LEU A 87 7.51 3.98 10.89
N PHE A 88 6.93 2.80 11.07
CA PHE A 88 6.76 2.18 12.38
C PHE A 88 8.09 1.83 13.04
N ALA A 89 9.08 1.39 12.27
CA ALA A 89 10.44 1.18 12.76
C ALA A 89 11.07 2.48 13.26
N LEU A 90 10.94 3.57 12.50
CA LEU A 90 11.40 4.90 12.89
C LEU A 90 10.69 5.40 14.16
N MET A 91 9.36 5.30 14.23
CA MET A 91 8.61 5.72 15.42
C MET A 91 9.09 4.98 16.68
N GLN A 92 9.33 3.68 16.60
CA GLN A 92 9.81 2.88 17.72
C GLN A 92 11.26 3.18 18.11
N SER A 93 12.08 3.69 17.20
CA SER A 93 13.43 4.15 17.52
C SER A 93 13.44 5.47 18.31
N LEU A 94 12.40 6.28 18.14
CA LEU A 94 12.29 7.62 18.73
C LEU A 94 11.42 7.65 19.99
N LEU A 95 10.38 6.84 20.05
CA LEU A 95 9.38 6.86 21.11
C LEU A 95 9.57 5.70 22.09
N PRO A 96 9.43 5.93 23.41
CA PRO A 96 9.48 4.85 24.39
C PRO A 96 8.25 3.94 24.36
N VAL A 97 7.11 4.44 23.85
CA VAL A 97 5.84 3.73 23.68
C VAL A 97 5.18 4.17 22.39
N VAL A 98 4.38 3.31 21.77
CA VAL A 98 3.66 3.62 20.52
C VAL A 98 2.16 3.64 20.77
N PRO A 99 1.53 4.83 20.86
CA PRO A 99 0.07 4.95 20.85
C PRO A 99 -0.45 4.68 19.43
N LEU A 100 -1.29 3.66 19.28
CA LEU A 100 -1.70 3.16 17.97
C LEU A 100 -3.22 3.20 17.81
N ALA A 101 -3.71 4.07 16.94
CA ALA A 101 -5.09 4.06 16.49
C ALA A 101 -5.29 2.94 15.44
N GLY A 102 -6.49 2.33 15.42
CA GLY A 102 -6.79 1.24 14.49
C GLY A 102 -5.97 -0.03 14.71
N ALA A 103 -5.50 -0.30 15.95
CA ALA A 103 -4.61 -1.42 16.28
C ALA A 103 -5.10 -2.79 15.81
N GLN A 104 -6.43 -2.98 15.71
CA GLN A 104 -7.09 -4.23 15.28
C GLN A 104 -7.38 -4.28 13.77
N ALA A 105 -7.08 -3.22 13.02
CA ALA A 105 -7.27 -3.23 11.57
C ALA A 105 -6.43 -4.34 10.92
N ARG A 106 -7.06 -5.08 9.98
CA ARG A 106 -6.48 -6.27 9.36
C ARG A 106 -5.82 -5.92 8.03
N PHE A 107 -4.62 -6.44 7.83
CA PHE A 107 -3.81 -6.27 6.62
C PHE A 107 -3.23 -7.61 6.19
N GLN A 108 -2.99 -7.73 4.89
CA GLN A 108 -2.31 -8.88 4.29
C GLN A 108 -1.16 -8.39 3.40
N PRO A 109 -0.08 -7.81 4.00
CA PRO A 109 0.94 -7.08 3.27
C PRO A 109 1.56 -7.88 2.15
N VAL A 110 1.78 -7.25 1.00
CA VAL A 110 2.38 -7.85 -0.20
C VAL A 110 3.73 -7.23 -0.51
N TRP A 111 4.70 -8.04 -0.88
CA TRP A 111 6.03 -7.55 -1.26
C TRP A 111 5.99 -6.80 -2.59
N VAL A 112 6.67 -5.65 -2.64
CA VAL A 112 6.71 -4.79 -3.84
C VAL A 112 7.19 -5.52 -5.09
N MET A 113 8.13 -6.48 -4.95
CA MET A 113 8.61 -7.26 -6.10
C MET A 113 7.58 -8.26 -6.61
N ASP A 114 6.70 -8.78 -5.76
CA ASP A 114 5.62 -9.67 -6.20
C ASP A 114 4.56 -8.88 -6.98
N VAL A 115 4.26 -7.65 -6.54
CA VAL A 115 3.39 -6.74 -7.30
C VAL A 115 4.03 -6.37 -8.65
N ALA A 116 5.33 -6.09 -8.67
CA ALA A 116 6.05 -5.79 -9.91
C ALA A 116 6.03 -6.98 -10.89
N ARG A 117 6.25 -8.21 -10.39
CA ARG A 117 6.12 -9.44 -11.19
C ARG A 117 4.70 -9.61 -11.73
N ALA A 118 3.68 -9.33 -10.92
CA ALA A 118 2.29 -9.39 -11.35
C ALA A 118 2.00 -8.39 -12.48
N ILE A 119 2.53 -7.16 -12.39
CA ILE A 119 2.40 -6.16 -13.47
C ILE A 119 3.03 -6.68 -14.77
N VAL A 120 4.27 -7.18 -14.71
CA VAL A 120 4.97 -7.71 -15.89
C VAL A 120 4.21 -8.90 -16.46
N ARG A 121 3.83 -9.87 -15.61
CA ARG A 121 3.05 -11.04 -16.05
C ARG A 121 1.75 -10.63 -16.74
N CYS A 122 1.01 -9.68 -16.19
CA CYS A 122 -0.22 -9.20 -16.81
C CYS A 122 0.02 -8.46 -18.12
N LEU A 123 1.13 -7.76 -18.30
CA LEU A 123 1.45 -7.10 -19.56
C LEU A 123 1.76 -8.11 -20.67
N ASP A 124 2.44 -9.21 -20.33
CA ASP A 124 2.87 -10.24 -21.27
C ASP A 124 1.78 -11.26 -21.60
N ASP A 125 0.74 -11.38 -20.76
CA ASP A 125 -0.32 -12.40 -20.88
C ASP A 125 -1.67 -11.77 -21.21
N ALA A 126 -2.09 -11.91 -22.45
CA ALA A 126 -3.37 -11.40 -22.95
C ALA A 126 -4.59 -12.03 -22.27
N SER A 127 -4.47 -13.24 -21.70
CA SER A 127 -5.57 -13.90 -20.98
C SER A 127 -6.00 -13.14 -19.70
N THR A 128 -5.15 -12.24 -19.21
CA THR A 128 -5.43 -11.41 -18.05
C THR A 128 -6.28 -10.17 -18.35
N VAL A 129 -6.57 -9.90 -19.63
CA VAL A 129 -7.43 -8.78 -20.06
C VAL A 129 -8.84 -8.98 -19.50
N GLY A 130 -9.41 -7.93 -18.96
CA GLY A 130 -10.73 -7.95 -18.31
C GLY A 130 -10.74 -8.55 -16.92
N GLN A 131 -9.59 -9.03 -16.41
CA GLN A 131 -9.49 -9.64 -15.09
C GLN A 131 -9.10 -8.64 -14.00
N THR A 132 -9.52 -8.93 -12.78
CA THR A 132 -9.09 -8.22 -11.55
C THR A 132 -8.43 -9.23 -10.61
N TYR A 133 -7.23 -8.91 -10.13
CA TYR A 133 -6.45 -9.77 -9.22
C TYR A 133 -6.27 -9.10 -7.86
N GLU A 134 -6.50 -9.86 -6.79
CA GLU A 134 -6.19 -9.47 -5.41
C GLU A 134 -4.73 -9.84 -5.11
N CYS A 135 -3.86 -8.83 -4.95
CA CYS A 135 -2.43 -9.04 -4.68
C CYS A 135 -2.18 -8.93 -3.18
N ALA A 136 -2.14 -10.06 -2.50
CA ALA A 136 -1.95 -10.14 -1.06
C ALA A 136 -0.79 -11.07 -0.70
N GLY A 137 -0.18 -10.85 0.46
CA GLY A 137 0.84 -11.73 1.02
C GLY A 137 0.25 -13.05 1.55
N PRO A 138 1.10 -13.97 2.03
CA PRO A 138 0.64 -15.31 2.44
C PRO A 138 -0.10 -15.31 3.78
N ARG A 139 0.00 -14.24 4.59
CA ARG A 139 -0.54 -14.17 5.95
C ARG A 139 -1.18 -12.84 6.26
N GLU A 140 -2.25 -12.90 7.06
CA GLU A 140 -2.90 -11.72 7.62
C GLU A 140 -2.27 -11.31 8.96
N TYR A 141 -2.31 -10.00 9.23
CA TYR A 141 -1.81 -9.40 10.47
C TYR A 141 -2.77 -8.29 10.91
N THR A 142 -2.82 -8.07 12.21
CA THR A 142 -3.35 -6.82 12.77
C THR A 142 -2.30 -5.71 12.61
N LEU A 143 -2.75 -4.45 12.63
CA LEU A 143 -1.83 -3.31 12.62
C LEU A 143 -0.85 -3.36 13.80
N ALA A 144 -1.33 -3.78 14.99
CA ALA A 144 -0.49 -3.94 16.18
C ALA A 144 0.62 -4.99 15.98
N GLU A 145 0.31 -6.11 15.31
CA GLU A 145 1.32 -7.13 14.99
C GLU A 145 2.36 -6.61 14.01
N LEU A 146 1.95 -5.84 12.98
CA LEU A 146 2.87 -5.22 12.02
C LEU A 146 3.80 -4.21 12.68
N VAL A 147 3.27 -3.37 13.58
CA VAL A 147 4.07 -2.43 14.36
C VAL A 147 5.09 -3.16 15.22
N LYS A 148 4.69 -4.19 15.98
CA LYS A 148 5.61 -5.00 16.78
C LYS A 148 6.68 -5.69 15.91
N LEU A 149 6.28 -6.25 14.75
CA LEU A 149 7.21 -6.86 13.81
C LEU A 149 8.24 -5.85 13.31
N ALA A 150 7.83 -4.65 12.93
CA ALA A 150 8.74 -3.59 12.51
C ALA A 150 9.75 -3.22 13.63
N GLY A 151 9.29 -3.15 14.87
CA GLY A 151 10.15 -2.92 16.04
C GLY A 151 11.18 -4.04 16.27
N ARG A 152 10.73 -5.30 16.21
CA ARG A 152 11.65 -6.46 16.31
C ARG A 152 12.70 -6.45 15.21
N CYS A 153 12.28 -6.22 13.96
CA CYS A 153 13.19 -6.19 12.82
C CYS A 153 14.21 -5.05 12.92
N SER A 154 13.81 -3.87 13.43
CA SER A 154 14.70 -2.71 13.60
C SER A 154 15.56 -2.76 14.87
N GLY A 155 15.29 -3.71 15.78
CA GLY A 155 15.97 -3.79 17.08
C GLY A 155 15.47 -2.77 18.12
N HIS A 156 14.31 -2.15 17.90
CA HIS A 156 13.71 -1.12 18.76
C HIS A 156 12.27 -1.48 19.16
N GLU A 157 12.01 -2.73 19.53
CA GLU A 157 10.65 -3.13 19.92
C GLU A 157 10.18 -2.34 21.16
N ARG A 158 9.03 -1.68 21.02
CA ARG A 158 8.40 -0.86 22.06
C ARG A 158 7.00 -1.35 22.39
N PRO A 159 6.52 -1.12 23.61
CA PRO A 159 5.13 -1.37 23.96
C PRO A 159 4.17 -0.60 23.05
N VAL A 160 3.17 -1.31 22.53
CA VAL A 160 2.13 -0.73 21.67
C VAL A 160 0.84 -0.65 22.47
N PHE A 161 0.27 0.55 22.57
CA PHE A 161 -0.99 0.81 23.25
C PHE A 161 -2.08 1.12 22.21
N ALA A 162 -3.11 0.28 22.17
CA ALA A 162 -4.27 0.55 21.34
C ALA A 162 -5.03 1.76 21.88
N LEU A 163 -5.28 2.73 21.00
CA LEU A 163 -6.08 3.92 21.34
C LEU A 163 -7.56 3.64 21.04
N PRO A 164 -8.47 4.08 21.92
CA PRO A 164 -9.89 4.17 21.57
C PRO A 164 -10.13 5.02 20.32
N ASP A 165 -11.14 4.70 19.52
CA ASP A 165 -11.44 5.37 18.25
C ASP A 165 -11.54 6.89 18.36
N ALA A 166 -12.19 7.39 19.42
CA ALA A 166 -12.33 8.83 19.65
C ALA A 166 -10.97 9.53 19.81
N ILE A 167 -10.06 8.91 20.57
CA ILE A 167 -8.71 9.44 20.78
C ILE A 167 -7.88 9.33 19.49
N GLY A 168 -8.02 8.21 18.77
CA GLY A 168 -7.37 8.02 17.48
C GLY A 168 -7.79 9.07 16.44
N ARG A 169 -9.07 9.41 16.38
CA ARG A 169 -9.58 10.48 15.50
C ARG A 169 -9.06 11.86 15.88
N LEU A 170 -8.98 12.16 17.17
CA LEU A 170 -8.38 13.40 17.67
C LEU A 170 -6.90 13.47 17.32
N GLN A 171 -6.15 12.38 17.53
CA GLN A 171 -4.75 12.28 17.14
C GLN A 171 -4.56 12.53 15.63
N ALA A 172 -5.36 11.90 14.77
CA ALA A 172 -5.30 12.11 13.32
C ALA A 172 -5.61 13.55 12.95
N ALA A 173 -6.63 14.17 13.56
CA ALA A 173 -6.98 15.57 13.32
C ALA A 173 -5.83 16.52 13.69
N VAL A 174 -5.15 16.29 14.82
CA VAL A 174 -3.98 17.07 15.22
C VAL A 174 -2.81 16.88 14.26
N MET A 175 -2.57 15.62 13.78
CA MET A 175 -1.51 15.34 12.81
C MET A 175 -1.78 15.99 11.45
N GLU A 176 -3.04 16.15 11.05
CA GLU A 176 -3.41 16.86 9.81
C GLU A 176 -3.11 18.37 9.85
N LEU A 177 -2.94 18.96 11.04
CA LEU A 177 -2.56 20.38 11.19
C LEU A 177 -1.05 20.60 11.02
N ALA A 178 -0.24 19.55 11.12
CA ALA A 178 1.20 19.66 10.94
C ALA A 178 1.55 19.97 9.47
N PRO A 179 2.55 20.83 9.21
CA PRO A 179 2.99 21.08 7.84
C PRO A 179 3.57 19.83 7.20
N GLY A 180 3.22 19.60 5.93
CA GLY A 180 3.69 18.44 5.16
C GLY A 180 2.66 17.31 5.10
N GLN A 181 3.16 16.08 4.87
CA GLN A 181 2.28 14.91 4.81
C GLN A 181 2.11 14.33 6.21
N PRO A 182 0.87 14.27 6.74
CA PRO A 182 0.62 13.70 8.05
C PRO A 182 0.99 12.22 8.09
N LEU A 183 1.50 11.74 9.23
CA LEU A 183 1.79 10.32 9.45
C LEU A 183 0.52 9.48 9.42
N MET A 184 -0.61 10.06 9.85
CA MET A 184 -1.93 9.46 9.84
C MET A 184 -2.97 10.55 9.62
N SER A 185 -3.98 10.27 8.80
CA SER A 185 -5.12 11.15 8.56
C SER A 185 -6.41 10.49 9.01
N ARG A 186 -7.46 11.29 9.16
CA ARG A 186 -8.82 10.76 9.41
C ARG A 186 -9.27 9.84 8.29
N ASP A 187 -8.93 10.13 7.03
CA ASP A 187 -9.26 9.28 5.89
C ASP A 187 -8.54 7.92 5.94
N ASN A 188 -7.29 7.88 6.47
CA ASN A 188 -6.60 6.62 6.73
C ASN A 188 -7.32 5.79 7.79
N LEU A 189 -7.81 6.41 8.89
CA LEU A 189 -8.59 5.69 9.91
C LEU A 189 -9.90 5.15 9.36
N GLU A 190 -10.59 5.92 8.51
CA GLU A 190 -11.80 5.42 7.84
C GLU A 190 -11.47 4.27 6.88
N SER A 191 -10.34 4.31 6.15
CA SER A 191 -9.88 3.19 5.31
C SER A 191 -9.65 1.92 6.12
N MET A 192 -9.16 2.02 7.35
CA MET A 192 -8.88 0.90 8.25
C MET A 192 -10.13 0.18 8.78
N ARG A 193 -11.33 0.75 8.59
CA ARG A 193 -12.60 0.09 8.93
C ARG A 193 -12.94 -1.05 7.98
N VAL A 194 -12.35 -1.06 6.79
CA VAL A 194 -12.47 -2.15 5.84
C VAL A 194 -11.19 -3.00 5.93
N PRO A 195 -11.30 -4.33 6.09
CA PRO A 195 -10.13 -5.19 6.08
C PRO A 195 -9.33 -5.06 4.78
N ASN A 196 -8.04 -4.82 4.89
CA ASN A 196 -7.12 -4.75 3.74
C ASN A 196 -6.52 -6.14 3.48
N VAL A 197 -7.41 -7.11 3.26
CA VAL A 197 -7.10 -8.54 3.05
C VAL A 197 -7.80 -9.04 1.79
N ALA A 198 -7.24 -10.07 1.16
CA ALA A 198 -7.88 -10.70 0.02
C ALA A 198 -9.23 -11.31 0.42
N THR A 199 -10.23 -11.15 -0.44
CA THR A 199 -11.58 -11.67 -0.18
C THR A 199 -11.71 -13.15 -0.52
N GLY A 200 -10.78 -13.68 -1.34
CA GLY A 200 -10.83 -15.02 -1.90
C GLY A 200 -11.92 -15.21 -2.96
N LYS A 201 -12.59 -14.14 -3.37
CA LYS A 201 -13.63 -14.16 -4.42
C LYS A 201 -13.08 -13.86 -5.81
N LEU A 202 -11.92 -13.23 -5.87
CA LEU A 202 -11.21 -12.90 -7.11
C LEU A 202 -9.89 -13.68 -7.15
N PRO A 203 -9.34 -13.93 -8.35
CA PRO A 203 -8.03 -14.55 -8.48
C PRO A 203 -6.96 -13.71 -7.79
N GLY A 204 -5.91 -14.35 -7.28
CA GLY A 204 -4.79 -13.72 -6.60
C GLY A 204 -3.47 -13.87 -7.34
N LEU A 205 -2.37 -13.76 -6.61
CA LEU A 205 -1.02 -13.91 -7.18
C LEU A 205 -0.72 -15.35 -7.63
N ALA A 206 -1.33 -16.35 -7.00
CA ALA A 206 -1.12 -17.76 -7.35
C ALA A 206 -1.57 -18.07 -8.77
N GLU A 207 -2.69 -17.51 -9.22
CA GLU A 207 -3.22 -17.67 -10.58
C GLU A 207 -2.32 -17.01 -11.64
N LEU A 208 -1.49 -16.05 -11.23
CA LEU A 208 -0.43 -15.46 -12.06
C LEU A 208 0.89 -16.26 -12.00
N GLY A 209 0.91 -17.40 -11.29
CA GLY A 209 2.11 -18.21 -11.08
C GLY A 209 3.10 -17.59 -10.10
N ILE A 210 2.65 -16.67 -9.23
CA ILE A 210 3.50 -15.94 -8.29
C ILE A 210 3.20 -16.44 -6.87
N HIS A 211 4.23 -17.00 -6.20
CA HIS A 211 4.17 -17.35 -4.80
C HIS A 211 4.56 -16.13 -3.96
N PRO A 212 3.61 -15.53 -3.19
CA PRO A 212 3.89 -14.32 -2.45
C PRO A 212 4.92 -14.55 -1.34
N ALA A 213 5.91 -13.67 -1.28
CA ALA A 213 6.99 -13.76 -0.29
C ALA A 213 6.47 -13.43 1.13
N PRO A 214 6.84 -14.21 2.15
CA PRO A 214 6.45 -13.92 3.53
C PRO A 214 7.13 -12.66 4.06
N LEU A 215 6.36 -11.85 4.77
CA LEU A 215 6.81 -10.57 5.35
C LEU A 215 8.03 -10.77 6.27
N GLU A 216 8.02 -11.82 7.08
CA GLU A 216 9.08 -12.14 8.05
C GLU A 216 10.42 -12.46 7.39
N ALA A 217 10.42 -12.93 6.14
CA ALA A 217 11.64 -13.19 5.40
C ALA A 217 12.26 -11.93 4.80
N ILE A 218 11.42 -10.96 4.42
CA ILE A 218 11.86 -9.78 3.67
C ILE A 218 12.10 -8.57 4.60
N ALA A 219 11.19 -8.30 5.56
CA ALA A 219 11.26 -7.12 6.40
C ALA A 219 12.61 -6.94 7.14
N PRO A 220 13.24 -8.00 7.69
CA PRO A 220 14.55 -7.87 8.35
C PRO A 220 15.67 -7.41 7.43
N THR A 221 15.56 -7.62 6.11
CA THR A 221 16.61 -7.28 5.14
C THR A 221 16.79 -5.78 4.95
N TYR A 222 15.75 -4.98 5.23
CA TYR A 222 15.79 -3.53 5.05
C TYR A 222 15.42 -2.73 6.31
N LEU A 223 14.68 -3.31 7.26
CA LEU A 223 14.38 -2.66 8.55
C LEU A 223 15.46 -2.90 9.59
N GLY A 224 16.25 -3.97 9.42
CA GLY A 224 17.29 -4.33 10.37
C GLY A 224 18.36 -3.24 10.49
N PRO A 225 18.98 -3.09 11.68
CA PRO A 225 20.17 -2.28 11.79
C PRO A 225 21.18 -2.79 10.78
N ALA A 226 21.85 -1.88 10.06
CA ALA A 226 22.89 -2.23 9.08
C ALA A 226 24.02 -3.00 9.78
N ARG A 227 23.81 -4.30 10.03
CA ARG A 227 24.80 -5.16 10.67
C ARG A 227 25.95 -5.42 9.69
N GLY A 228 27.10 -4.86 9.99
CA GLY A 228 28.42 -5.20 9.44
C GLY A 228 28.64 -4.82 7.98
N CYS A 229 27.85 -5.32 7.03
CA CYS A 229 28.09 -5.08 5.61
C CYS A 229 27.48 -3.78 5.06
N GLY A 230 26.38 -3.29 5.62
CA GLY A 230 25.72 -2.04 5.18
C GLY A 230 26.58 -0.79 5.43
N ARG A 231 27.36 -0.79 6.53
CA ARG A 231 28.35 0.26 6.83
C ARG A 231 29.45 0.34 5.77
N PHE A 232 29.82 -0.80 5.18
CA PHE A 232 30.83 -0.87 4.12
C PHE A 232 30.28 -0.55 2.73
N ASN A 233 28.96 -0.63 2.50
CA ASN A 233 28.38 -0.27 1.21
C ASN A 233 28.46 1.24 0.93
N VAL A 234 28.37 2.10 1.94
CA VAL A 234 28.63 3.54 1.82
C VAL A 234 30.09 3.78 1.42
N TRP A 235 31.04 3.09 2.03
CA TRP A 235 32.47 3.18 1.70
C TRP A 235 32.78 2.60 0.32
N ARG A 236 32.13 1.47 -0.07
CA ARG A 236 32.26 0.87 -1.40
C ARG A 236 31.70 1.76 -2.52
N ALA A 237 30.61 2.50 -2.26
CA ALA A 237 30.06 3.46 -3.21
C ALA A 237 31.03 4.64 -3.46
N HIS A 238 31.80 5.07 -2.43
CA HIS A 238 32.80 6.12 -2.56
C HIS A 238 34.12 5.64 -3.17
N ALA A 239 34.45 4.35 -3.05
CA ALA A 239 35.66 3.75 -3.61
C ALA A 239 35.57 3.36 -5.09
N ARG A 240 34.41 3.53 -5.72
CA ARG A 240 34.17 3.29 -7.16
C ARG A 240 34.24 4.55 -8.03
N ARG A 241 34.84 5.62 -7.52
CA ARG A 241 35.17 6.82 -8.29
C ARG A 241 36.64 6.87 -8.63
#